data_42a9f6425eaca2fd70096b788a90cde0
#
_entry.id   42a9f6425eaca2fd70096b788a90cde0
#
_cell.length_a   1.000
_cell.length_b   1.000
_cell.length_c   1.000
_cell.angle_alpha   90.00
_cell.angle_beta   90.00
_cell.angle_gamma   90.00
#
_symmetry.space_group_name_H-M   'P 1'
#
loop_
_entity.id
_entity.type
_entity.pdbx_description
1 polymer ?
#
loop_
_entity_poly.entity_id
_entity_poly.type
_entity_poly.pdbx_seq_one_letter_code
_entity_poly.pdbx_strand_id
1 'polypeptide(L)'
;MGQHADKVMFIMLGTGCGSTFIEKGEIVKNKYGLQENGMIYQDPFLDGTIEDYLSANGLKMVARQMNMNELDGLALYQASQKGSQKAQDVFYKFGYLIGTALQRYVQSFQPDCIAFGGQIAGSMKWMKPGIQAGLGQEQSIRTKIKTSENGTLSTCKGLVYLLNQKK
;
A
#
# COMPACT_ATOMS: atom_id res chain seq x y z
N MET A 1 0.94 -20.56 14.87
CA MET A 1 -0.39 -19.96 15.15
C MET A 1 -0.44 -18.57 14.56
N GLY A 2 -1.33 -18.37 13.59
CA GLY A 2 -1.57 -17.05 13.06
C GLY A 2 -2.15 -16.16 14.14
N GLN A 3 -1.43 -15.11 14.52
CA GLN A 3 -2.03 -14.04 15.31
C GLN A 3 -3.19 -13.49 14.47
N HIS A 4 -4.41 -13.63 14.96
CA HIS A 4 -5.56 -13.00 14.35
C HIS A 4 -5.36 -11.48 14.45
N ALA A 5 -5.14 -10.84 13.32
CA ALA A 5 -5.12 -9.39 13.26
C ALA A 5 -6.55 -8.88 13.41
N ASP A 6 -6.81 -8.09 14.44
CA ASP A 6 -8.12 -7.50 14.66
C ASP A 6 -8.37 -6.31 13.74
N LYS A 7 -7.30 -5.57 13.41
CA LYS A 7 -7.36 -4.38 12.55
C LYS A 7 -6.42 -4.56 11.36
N VAL A 8 -6.98 -4.55 10.16
CA VAL A 8 -6.22 -4.73 8.91
C VAL A 8 -6.56 -3.62 7.94
N MET A 9 -5.52 -3.02 7.34
CA MET A 9 -5.65 -2.15 6.18
C MET A 9 -5.27 -2.95 4.93
N PHE A 10 -6.16 -2.97 3.93
CA PHE A 10 -5.86 -3.49 2.61
C PHE A 10 -5.65 -2.32 1.64
N ILE A 11 -4.53 -2.31 0.96
CA ILE A 11 -4.17 -1.29 -0.03
C ILE A 11 -3.89 -1.99 -1.36
N MET A 12 -4.65 -1.64 -2.38
CA MET A 12 -4.48 -2.15 -3.74
C MET A 12 -3.73 -1.13 -4.58
N LEU A 13 -2.59 -1.52 -5.11
CA LEU A 13 -1.72 -0.68 -5.93
C LEU A 13 -1.72 -1.20 -7.38
N GLY A 14 -2.33 -0.44 -8.26
CA GLY A 14 -2.42 -0.77 -9.69
C GLY A 14 -2.66 0.47 -10.52
N THR A 15 -3.55 0.41 -11.51
CA THR A 15 -3.96 1.57 -12.30
C THR A 15 -4.49 2.69 -11.40
N GLY A 16 -5.26 2.32 -10.38
CA GLY A 16 -5.70 3.22 -9.32
C GLY A 16 -5.26 2.73 -7.96
N CYS A 17 -5.78 3.34 -6.89
CA CYS A 17 -5.54 2.97 -5.51
C CYS A 17 -6.85 2.54 -4.86
N GLY A 18 -6.93 1.27 -4.47
CA GLY A 18 -8.04 0.77 -3.67
C GLY A 18 -7.66 0.64 -2.21
N SER A 19 -8.62 0.75 -1.31
CA SER A 19 -8.41 0.57 0.12
C SER A 19 -9.62 -0.05 0.80
N THR A 20 -9.37 -0.85 1.82
CA THR A 20 -10.41 -1.39 2.70
C THR A 20 -9.83 -1.50 4.11
N PHE A 21 -10.55 -0.99 5.08
CA PHE A 21 -10.19 -1.07 6.49
C PHE A 21 -11.11 -2.06 7.16
N ILE A 22 -10.56 -3.01 7.90
CA ILE A 22 -11.33 -4.07 8.57
C ILE A 22 -10.98 -4.08 10.06
N GLU A 23 -12.00 -4.04 10.90
CA GLU A 23 -11.87 -4.16 12.35
C GLU A 23 -12.78 -5.27 12.83
N LYS A 24 -12.22 -6.28 13.49
CA LYS A 24 -12.94 -7.45 14.01
C LYS A 24 -13.84 -8.12 12.96
N GLY A 25 -13.35 -8.20 11.72
CA GLY A 25 -14.07 -8.82 10.62
C GLY A 25 -15.12 -7.95 9.95
N GLU A 26 -15.26 -6.68 10.32
CA GLU A 26 -16.20 -5.73 9.70
C GLU A 26 -15.47 -4.63 8.94
N ILE A 27 -16.03 -4.25 7.79
CA ILE A 27 -15.54 -3.12 7.02
C ILE A 27 -15.82 -1.84 7.79
N VAL A 28 -14.78 -1.03 7.99
CA VAL A 28 -14.86 0.25 8.70
C VAL A 28 -15.21 1.36 7.71
N LYS A 29 -16.22 2.17 8.07
CA LYS A 29 -16.66 3.35 7.34
C LYS A 29 -17.03 4.44 8.33
N ASN A 30 -16.91 5.70 7.95
CA ASN A 30 -17.28 6.83 8.80
C ASN A 30 -16.63 6.83 10.20
N LYS A 31 -15.45 6.25 10.32
CA LYS A 31 -14.75 6.10 11.59
C LYS A 31 -13.24 6.23 11.34
N TYR A 32 -12.47 6.64 12.32
CA TYR A 32 -11.01 6.83 12.21
C TYR A 32 -10.59 7.82 11.12
N GLY A 33 -11.40 8.81 10.82
CA GLY A 33 -11.13 9.78 9.77
C GLY A 33 -11.46 9.30 8.35
N LEU A 34 -12.04 8.10 8.20
CA LEU A 34 -12.48 7.58 6.92
C LEU A 34 -13.81 8.20 6.50
N GLN A 35 -13.99 8.37 5.19
CA GLN A 35 -15.23 8.85 4.61
C GLN A 35 -16.34 7.80 4.66
N GLU A 36 -17.54 8.19 4.26
CA GLU A 36 -18.71 7.33 4.25
C GLU A 36 -18.53 6.04 3.45
N ASN A 37 -17.78 6.10 2.34
CA ASN A 37 -17.47 4.92 1.53
C ASN A 37 -16.31 4.06 2.09
N GLY A 38 -15.63 4.53 3.14
CA GLY A 38 -14.49 3.83 3.72
C GLY A 38 -13.22 3.82 2.88
N MET A 39 -13.18 4.58 1.78
CA MET A 39 -12.06 4.64 0.83
C MET A 39 -11.25 5.91 1.01
N ILE A 40 -9.96 5.84 0.68
CA ILE A 40 -9.02 6.96 0.85
C ILE A 40 -8.49 7.55 -0.46
N TYR A 41 -8.83 6.96 -1.61
CA TYR A 41 -8.20 7.29 -2.89
C TYR A 41 -8.38 8.76 -3.31
N GLN A 42 -9.49 9.40 -2.92
CA GLN A 42 -9.78 10.80 -3.22
C GLN A 42 -9.33 11.77 -2.14
N ASP A 43 -8.81 11.27 -1.03
CA ASP A 43 -8.35 12.13 0.06
C ASP A 43 -7.16 12.98 -0.41
N PRO A 44 -7.07 14.22 0.07
CA PRO A 44 -5.95 15.10 -0.30
C PRO A 44 -4.59 14.53 0.14
N PHE A 45 -3.64 14.59 -0.77
CA PHE A 45 -2.25 14.25 -0.50
C PHE A 45 -1.33 15.10 -1.37
N LEU A 46 -0.41 15.82 -0.75
CA LEU A 46 0.46 16.79 -1.42
C LEU A 46 -0.37 17.78 -2.26
N ASP A 47 -0.09 17.90 -3.55
CA ASP A 47 -0.80 18.80 -4.46
C ASP A 47 -1.94 18.12 -5.24
N GLY A 48 -2.33 16.92 -4.85
CA GLY A 48 -3.37 16.13 -5.51
C GLY A 48 -4.13 15.25 -4.53
N THR A 49 -4.38 14.01 -4.96
CA THR A 49 -5.04 13.00 -4.16
C THR A 49 -4.13 11.81 -3.90
N ILE A 50 -4.53 10.95 -2.98
CA ILE A 50 -3.79 9.70 -2.71
C ILE A 50 -3.64 8.87 -3.99
N GLU A 51 -4.67 8.74 -4.81
CA GLU A 51 -4.61 7.96 -6.05
C GLU A 51 -3.63 8.52 -7.07
N ASP A 52 -3.48 9.85 -7.13
CA ASP A 52 -2.51 10.49 -8.03
C ASP A 52 -1.08 10.02 -7.75
N TYR A 53 -0.78 9.70 -6.50
CA TYR A 53 0.57 9.28 -6.06
C TYR A 53 0.71 7.78 -5.85
N LEU A 54 -0.32 7.10 -5.33
CA LEU A 54 -0.28 5.68 -4.99
C LEU A 54 -0.91 4.84 -6.10
N SER A 55 -0.38 4.96 -7.31
CA SER A 55 -0.88 4.30 -8.51
C SER A 55 0.23 4.11 -9.54
N ALA A 56 -0.07 3.45 -10.64
CA ALA A 56 0.86 3.33 -11.76
C ALA A 56 1.33 4.69 -12.27
N ASN A 57 0.44 5.69 -12.32
CA ASN A 57 0.81 7.06 -12.70
C ASN A 57 1.75 7.70 -11.68
N GLY A 58 1.53 7.47 -10.39
CA GLY A 58 2.43 7.94 -9.33
C GLY A 58 3.81 7.31 -9.44
N LEU A 59 3.88 6.03 -9.72
CA LEU A 59 5.16 5.33 -9.94
C LEU A 59 5.90 5.90 -11.16
N LYS A 60 5.21 6.15 -12.27
CA LYS A 60 5.80 6.81 -13.45
C LYS A 60 6.33 8.19 -13.14
N MET A 61 5.61 8.95 -12.32
CA MET A 61 6.03 10.28 -11.90
C MET A 61 7.35 10.21 -11.12
N VAL A 62 7.48 9.28 -10.18
CA VAL A 62 8.74 9.07 -9.44
C VAL A 62 9.87 8.67 -10.38
N ALA A 63 9.61 7.77 -11.33
CA ALA A 63 10.60 7.35 -12.31
C ALA A 63 11.09 8.53 -13.15
N ARG A 64 10.19 9.40 -13.58
CA ARG A 64 10.55 10.64 -14.33
C ARG A 64 11.44 11.57 -13.50
N GLN A 65 11.09 11.77 -12.23
CA GLN A 65 11.88 12.61 -11.32
C GLN A 65 13.30 12.07 -11.14
N MET A 66 13.50 10.77 -11.34
CA MET A 66 14.79 10.09 -11.22
C MET A 66 15.41 9.79 -12.58
N ASN A 67 14.98 10.48 -13.64
CA ASN A 67 15.50 10.35 -15.02
C ASN A 67 15.40 8.91 -15.58
N MET A 68 14.30 8.24 -15.28
CA MET A 68 13.95 6.93 -15.85
C MET A 68 12.62 7.01 -16.63
N ASN A 69 12.51 7.98 -17.51
CA ASN A 69 11.26 8.37 -18.19
C ASN A 69 10.66 7.28 -19.09
N GLU A 70 11.48 6.37 -19.60
CA GLU A 70 11.08 5.38 -20.60
C GLU A 70 10.63 4.06 -20.01
N LEU A 71 10.72 3.90 -18.68
CA LEU A 71 10.39 2.65 -18.02
C LEU A 71 8.98 2.72 -17.40
N ASP A 72 8.14 1.78 -17.77
CA ASP A 72 6.89 1.50 -17.07
C ASP A 72 7.13 0.62 -15.84
N GLY A 73 6.08 0.30 -15.10
CA GLY A 73 6.18 -0.50 -13.89
C GLY A 73 6.81 -1.88 -14.10
N LEU A 74 6.49 -2.54 -15.21
CA LEU A 74 7.05 -3.84 -15.55
C LEU A 74 8.54 -3.75 -15.87
N ALA A 75 8.93 -2.77 -16.69
CA ALA A 75 10.32 -2.54 -17.05
C ALA A 75 11.18 -2.16 -15.84
N LEU A 76 10.65 -1.34 -14.92
CA LEU A 76 11.29 -1.02 -13.65
C LEU A 76 11.48 -2.28 -12.78
N TYR A 77 10.46 -3.12 -12.71
CA TYR A 77 10.54 -4.39 -11.97
C TYR A 77 11.64 -5.29 -12.55
N GLN A 78 11.65 -5.48 -13.85
CA GLN A 78 12.66 -6.31 -14.53
C GLN A 78 14.07 -5.75 -14.35
N ALA A 79 14.25 -4.43 -14.47
CA ALA A 79 15.53 -3.78 -14.24
C ALA A 79 15.99 -3.97 -12.78
N SER A 80 15.08 -3.86 -11.82
CA SER A 80 15.37 -4.08 -10.41
C SER A 80 15.79 -5.53 -10.13
N GLN A 81 15.15 -6.50 -10.77
CA GLN A 81 15.54 -7.92 -10.67
C GLN A 81 16.94 -8.18 -11.23
N LYS A 82 17.34 -7.45 -12.27
CA LYS A 82 18.68 -7.53 -12.88
C LYS A 82 19.74 -6.77 -12.10
N GLY A 83 19.39 -6.19 -10.95
CA GLY A 83 20.33 -5.49 -10.09
C GLY A 83 20.49 -3.99 -10.35
N SER A 84 19.61 -3.36 -11.14
CA SER A 84 19.64 -1.91 -11.34
C SER A 84 19.33 -1.19 -10.04
N GLN A 85 20.34 -0.60 -9.41
CA GLN A 85 20.18 0.17 -8.18
C GLN A 85 19.25 1.36 -8.39
N LYS A 86 19.35 2.02 -9.55
CA LYS A 86 18.51 3.17 -9.87
C LYS A 86 17.02 2.80 -9.95
N ALA A 87 16.68 1.66 -10.56
CA ALA A 87 15.30 1.15 -10.59
C ALA A 87 14.81 0.78 -9.18
N GLN A 88 15.65 0.15 -8.37
CA GLN A 88 15.33 -0.16 -6.98
C GLN A 88 15.11 1.10 -6.15
N ASP A 89 15.87 2.16 -6.40
CA ASP A 89 15.71 3.46 -5.74
C ASP A 89 14.38 4.13 -6.11
N VAL A 90 13.90 3.95 -7.34
CA VAL A 90 12.56 4.40 -7.74
C VAL A 90 11.50 3.74 -6.86
N PHE A 91 11.57 2.43 -6.68
CA PHE A 91 10.63 1.71 -5.81
C PHE A 91 10.76 2.12 -4.34
N TYR A 92 11.97 2.35 -3.86
CA TYR A 92 12.17 2.86 -2.50
C TYR A 92 11.45 4.21 -2.31
N LYS A 93 11.68 5.15 -3.23
CA LYS A 93 11.06 6.48 -3.18
C LYS A 93 9.54 6.42 -3.31
N PHE A 94 9.05 5.55 -4.18
CA PHE A 94 7.61 5.30 -4.30
C PHE A 94 7.05 4.73 -2.98
N GLY A 95 7.75 3.79 -2.37
CA GLY A 95 7.39 3.25 -1.06
C GLY A 95 7.37 4.32 0.03
N TYR A 96 8.31 5.25 0.01
CA TYR A 96 8.34 6.38 0.94
C TYR A 96 7.08 7.26 0.80
N LEU A 97 6.64 7.53 -0.42
CA LEU A 97 5.39 8.25 -0.66
C LEU A 97 4.18 7.47 -0.13
N ILE A 98 4.15 6.16 -0.33
CA ILE A 98 3.09 5.30 0.21
C ILE A 98 3.03 5.41 1.74
N GLY A 99 4.17 5.24 2.40
CA GLY A 99 4.25 5.33 3.86
C GLY A 99 3.82 6.70 4.37
N THR A 100 4.27 7.76 3.72
CA THR A 100 3.91 9.14 4.08
C THR A 100 2.41 9.38 3.91
N ALA A 101 1.81 8.91 2.83
CA ALA A 101 0.37 9.05 2.59
C ALA A 101 -0.46 8.26 3.60
N LEU A 102 0.00 7.08 4.00
CA LEU A 102 -0.73 6.20 4.92
C LEU A 102 -0.51 6.56 6.39
N GLN A 103 0.47 7.40 6.72
CA GLN A 103 0.85 7.70 8.11
C GLN A 103 -0.34 8.14 8.95
N ARG A 104 -1.16 9.07 8.47
CA ARG A 104 -2.32 9.58 9.22
C ARG A 104 -3.37 8.49 9.51
N TYR A 105 -3.56 7.56 8.58
CA TYR A 105 -4.51 6.45 8.75
C TYR A 105 -3.96 5.41 9.72
N VAL A 106 -2.68 5.13 9.65
CA VAL A 106 -2.02 4.23 10.60
C VAL A 106 -2.08 4.80 12.01
N GLN A 107 -1.88 6.11 12.17
CA GLN A 107 -1.98 6.78 13.48
C GLN A 107 -3.39 6.72 14.05
N SER A 108 -4.42 6.95 13.24
CA SER A 108 -5.82 6.98 13.71
C SER A 108 -6.42 5.59 13.86
N PHE A 109 -6.17 4.69 12.91
CA PHE A 109 -6.74 3.34 12.90
C PHE A 109 -5.91 2.34 13.71
N GLN A 110 -4.60 2.51 13.79
CA GLN A 110 -3.65 1.63 14.48
C GLN A 110 -3.79 0.17 14.02
N PRO A 111 -3.57 -0.12 12.73
CA PRO A 111 -3.71 -1.48 12.21
C PRO A 111 -2.63 -2.39 12.78
N ASP A 112 -2.97 -3.65 12.98
CA ASP A 112 -2.00 -4.71 13.27
C ASP A 112 -1.16 -5.04 12.03
N CYS A 113 -1.79 -4.87 10.85
CA CYS A 113 -1.20 -5.23 9.57
C CYS A 113 -1.71 -4.33 8.45
N ILE A 114 -0.81 -3.97 7.54
CA ILE A 114 -1.15 -3.41 6.23
C ILE A 114 -0.84 -4.48 5.19
N ALA A 115 -1.85 -4.92 4.46
CA ALA A 115 -1.72 -5.88 3.37
C ALA A 115 -1.79 -5.15 2.03
N PHE A 116 -0.80 -5.36 1.18
CA PHE A 116 -0.73 -4.76 -0.15
C PHE A 116 -1.04 -5.80 -1.22
N GLY A 117 -1.89 -5.44 -2.16
CA GLY A 117 -2.21 -6.23 -3.34
C GLY A 117 -2.08 -5.41 -4.61
N GLY A 118 -2.43 -6.01 -5.75
CA GLY A 118 -2.31 -5.39 -7.07
C GLY A 118 -0.96 -5.65 -7.74
N GLN A 119 -0.84 -5.23 -8.99
CA GLN A 119 0.33 -5.53 -9.81
C GLN A 119 1.63 -4.93 -9.26
N ILE A 120 1.56 -3.73 -8.69
CA ILE A 120 2.75 -3.03 -8.16
C ILE A 120 3.27 -3.70 -6.88
N ALA A 121 2.40 -4.39 -6.13
CA ALA A 121 2.78 -5.05 -4.89
C ALA A 121 3.84 -6.16 -5.09
N GLY A 122 4.01 -6.67 -6.31
CA GLY A 122 5.09 -7.60 -6.65
C GLY A 122 6.49 -7.03 -6.44
N SER A 123 6.62 -5.71 -6.38
CA SER A 123 7.89 -5.00 -6.13
C SER A 123 8.10 -4.67 -4.65
N MET A 124 7.33 -5.26 -3.75
CA MET A 124 7.33 -4.93 -2.31
C MET A 124 8.71 -5.03 -1.67
N LYS A 125 9.52 -5.97 -2.09
CA LYS A 125 10.87 -6.15 -1.56
C LYS A 125 11.73 -4.86 -1.64
N TRP A 126 11.54 -4.04 -2.68
CA TRP A 126 12.25 -2.76 -2.83
C TRP A 126 11.45 -1.58 -2.25
N MET A 127 10.13 -1.70 -2.16
CA MET A 127 9.26 -0.65 -1.62
C MET A 127 9.18 -0.66 -0.10
N LYS A 128 9.24 -1.83 0.51
CA LYS A 128 9.02 -2.00 1.96
C LYS A 128 9.91 -1.12 2.84
N PRO A 129 11.22 -1.02 2.60
CA PRO A 129 12.07 -0.11 3.38
C PRO A 129 11.62 1.35 3.27
N GLY A 130 11.20 1.76 2.07
CA GLY A 130 10.66 3.11 1.84
C GLY A 130 9.35 3.33 2.59
N ILE A 131 8.43 2.38 2.53
CA ILE A 131 7.15 2.43 3.26
C ILE A 131 7.41 2.59 4.76
N GLN A 132 8.31 1.80 5.30
CA GLN A 132 8.68 1.88 6.73
C GLN A 132 9.25 3.25 7.09
N ALA A 133 10.11 3.80 6.23
CA ALA A 133 10.68 5.14 6.43
C ALA A 133 9.59 6.22 6.39
N GLY A 134 8.64 6.13 5.45
CA GLY A 134 7.54 7.06 5.31
C GLY A 134 6.51 7.00 6.45
N LEU A 135 6.26 5.80 6.97
CA LEU A 135 5.37 5.61 8.14
C LEU A 135 5.96 6.20 9.42
N GLY A 136 7.28 6.27 9.53
CA GLY A 136 7.98 6.64 10.75
C GLY A 136 8.29 5.43 11.63
N GLN A 137 9.27 5.61 12.49
CA GLN A 137 9.84 4.50 13.28
C GLN A 137 8.82 3.83 14.21
N GLU A 138 8.00 4.61 14.89
CA GLU A 138 7.02 4.08 15.84
C GLU A 138 5.98 3.19 15.14
N GLN A 139 5.38 3.68 14.06
CA GLN A 139 4.38 2.95 13.30
C GLN A 139 4.96 1.72 12.60
N SER A 140 6.19 1.81 12.10
CA SER A 140 6.89 0.69 11.45
C SER A 140 7.12 -0.48 12.38
N ILE A 141 7.36 -0.23 13.66
CA ILE A 141 7.57 -1.28 14.67
C ILE A 141 6.26 -1.97 15.00
N ARG A 142 5.18 -1.22 15.11
CA ARG A 142 3.86 -1.72 15.54
C ARG A 142 3.09 -2.43 14.44
N THR A 143 3.23 -1.97 13.19
CA THR A 143 2.40 -2.39 12.07
C THR A 143 3.17 -3.32 11.16
N LYS A 144 2.69 -4.54 10.97
CA LYS A 144 3.29 -5.51 10.03
C LYS A 144 2.88 -5.14 8.61
N ILE A 145 3.83 -5.25 7.67
CA ILE A 145 3.58 -5.09 6.25
C ILE A 145 3.57 -6.46 5.60
N LYS A 146 2.47 -6.80 4.93
CA LYS A 146 2.31 -8.06 4.22
C LYS A 146 1.98 -7.80 2.76
N THR A 147 2.36 -8.75 1.92
CA THR A 147 2.04 -8.72 0.48
C THR A 147 1.16 -9.92 0.16
N SER A 148 0.15 -9.72 -0.66
CA SER A 148 -0.66 -10.78 -1.21
C SER A 148 0.15 -11.55 -2.26
N GLU A 149 0.42 -12.83 -2.03
CA GLU A 149 1.23 -13.66 -2.94
C GLU A 149 0.56 -13.90 -4.30
N ASN A 150 -0.76 -13.86 -4.35
CA ASN A 150 -1.56 -14.17 -5.54
C ASN A 150 -2.31 -12.94 -6.08
N GLY A 151 -1.83 -11.74 -5.81
CA GLY A 151 -2.42 -10.49 -6.30
C GLY A 151 -3.85 -10.28 -5.81
N THR A 152 -4.72 -9.80 -6.72
CA THR A 152 -6.10 -9.42 -6.39
C THR A 152 -6.94 -10.55 -5.79
N LEU A 153 -6.75 -11.79 -6.28
CA LEU A 153 -7.54 -12.93 -5.83
C LEU A 153 -7.27 -13.30 -4.38
N SER A 154 -6.02 -13.26 -3.96
CA SER A 154 -5.61 -13.54 -2.58
C SER A 154 -6.15 -12.49 -1.61
N THR A 155 -6.14 -11.23 -2.03
CA THR A 155 -6.71 -10.13 -1.24
C THR A 155 -8.22 -10.27 -1.09
N CYS A 156 -8.93 -10.63 -2.17
CA CYS A 156 -10.36 -10.91 -2.11
C CYS A 156 -10.68 -12.14 -1.24
N LYS A 157 -9.90 -13.21 -1.35
CA LYS A 157 -10.04 -14.40 -0.50
C LYS A 157 -9.80 -14.06 0.97
N GLY A 158 -8.79 -13.26 1.26
CA GLY A 158 -8.51 -12.78 2.62
C GLY A 158 -9.67 -11.97 3.19
N LEU A 159 -10.25 -11.08 2.39
CA LEU A 159 -11.44 -10.32 2.76
C LEU A 159 -12.64 -11.23 3.03
N VAL A 160 -12.92 -12.17 2.14
CA VAL A 160 -14.01 -13.13 2.29
C VAL A 160 -13.79 -14.01 3.54
N TYR A 161 -12.58 -14.47 3.76
CA TYR A 161 -12.23 -15.25 4.94
C TYR A 161 -12.48 -14.46 6.23
N LEU A 162 -12.03 -13.22 6.30
CA LEU A 162 -12.26 -12.34 7.45
C LEU A 162 -13.74 -12.04 7.67
N LEU A 163 -14.51 -11.85 6.59
CA LEU A 163 -15.95 -11.60 6.67
C LEU A 163 -16.74 -12.84 7.07
N ASN A 164 -16.27 -14.04 6.69
CA ASN A 164 -16.95 -15.31 6.99
C ASN A 164 -16.64 -15.84 8.39
N GLN A 165 -15.60 -15.35 9.05
CA GLN A 165 -15.32 -15.75 10.44
C GLN A 165 -16.37 -15.26 11.45
N LYS A 166 -17.33 -14.47 11.01
CA LYS A 166 -18.41 -13.94 11.85
C LYS A 166 -19.70 -14.77 11.85
N LYS A 167 -19.71 -15.87 11.19
CA LYS A 167 -20.92 -16.74 11.24
C LYS A 167 -20.83 -17.78 12.34
#